data_c712e38872ae46c67220ee1208523233
#
_entry.id   c712e38872ae46c67220ee1208523233
#
_cell.length_a   1.000
_cell.length_b   1.000
_cell.length_c   1.000
_cell.angle_alpha   90.00
_cell.angle_beta   90.00
_cell.angle_gamma   90.00
#
_symmetry.space_group_name_H-M   'P 1'
#
loop_
_entity.id
_entity.type
_entity.pdbx_description
1 polymer ?
#
loop_
_entity_poly.entity_id
_entity_poly.type
_entity_poly.pdbx_seq_one_letter_code
_entity_poly.pdbx_strand_id
1 'polypeptide(L)'
;GQGFLVLLGVHGDDTEREAEKIADKICGLRVFDDADGKMNLNPIDAGCPNLLIISQFTLFADCKSRRPGFSKAARPDKAIPLYEKVIELCRARGFNVQTGIFAAEMLVESVNDGPITIILDTKEL
;
A
#
# COMPACT_ATOMS: atom_id res chain seq x y z
N GLY A 1 -8.27 7.48 -12.20
CA GLY A 1 -9.60 7.12 -11.74
C GLY A 1 -9.69 6.98 -10.23
N GLN A 2 -10.82 6.58 -9.73
CA GLN A 2 -11.07 6.42 -8.29
C GLN A 2 -10.51 5.09 -7.79
N GLY A 3 -9.90 5.09 -6.61
CA GLY A 3 -9.31 3.91 -6.00
C GLY A 3 -8.36 4.30 -4.88
N PHE A 4 -7.38 3.45 -4.61
CA PHE A 4 -6.34 3.73 -3.61
C PHE A 4 -5.00 4.01 -4.27
N LEU A 5 -4.30 5.01 -3.76
CA LEU A 5 -2.86 5.13 -3.91
C LEU A 5 -2.23 4.46 -2.69
N VAL A 6 -1.43 3.43 -2.93
CA VAL A 6 -0.76 2.66 -1.87
C VAL A 6 0.74 2.90 -1.96
N LEU A 7 1.30 3.48 -0.92
CA LEU A 7 2.74 3.55 -0.75
C LEU A 7 3.14 2.36 0.12
N LEU A 8 3.94 1.45 -0.43
CA LEU A 8 4.25 0.17 0.21
C LEU A 8 5.71 0.10 0.62
N GLY A 9 5.95 -0.01 1.92
CA GLY A 9 7.27 -0.25 2.48
C GLY A 9 7.41 -1.70 2.93
N VAL A 10 8.62 -2.25 2.78
CA VAL A 10 8.97 -3.60 3.25
C VAL A 10 10.06 -3.47 4.32
N HIS A 11 9.79 -4.03 5.49
CA HIS A 11 10.75 -4.10 6.59
C HIS A 11 11.73 -5.26 6.39
N GLY A 12 12.93 -5.13 6.93
CA GLY A 12 13.95 -6.17 6.85
C GLY A 12 13.53 -7.55 7.38
N ASP A 13 12.59 -7.59 8.32
CA ASP A 13 12.09 -8.83 8.94
C ASP A 13 10.80 -9.36 8.29
N ASP A 14 10.27 -8.68 7.30
CA ASP A 14 9.02 -9.11 6.66
C ASP A 14 9.21 -10.41 5.87
N THR A 15 8.13 -11.19 5.84
CA THR A 15 8.03 -12.45 5.11
C THR A 15 6.78 -12.44 4.22
N GLU A 16 6.53 -13.52 3.50
CA GLU A 16 5.28 -13.66 2.72
C GLU A 16 4.04 -13.54 3.59
N ARG A 17 4.13 -13.89 4.87
CA ARG A 17 3.02 -13.74 5.82
C ARG A 17 2.59 -12.28 5.96
N GLU A 18 3.54 -11.35 6.05
CA GLU A 18 3.25 -9.92 6.10
C GLU A 18 2.68 -9.42 4.78
N ALA A 19 3.18 -9.93 3.66
CA ALA A 19 2.64 -9.59 2.34
C ALA A 19 1.18 -10.02 2.19
N GLU A 20 0.84 -11.24 2.63
CA GLU A 20 -0.54 -11.73 2.63
C GLU A 20 -1.44 -10.89 3.52
N LYS A 21 -0.98 -10.57 4.72
CA LYS A 21 -1.72 -9.79 5.70
C LYS A 21 -2.03 -8.38 5.20
N ILE A 22 -1.03 -7.70 4.61
CA ILE A 22 -1.23 -6.34 4.11
C ILE A 22 -2.13 -6.33 2.88
N ALA A 23 -1.99 -7.28 1.98
CA ALA A 23 -2.84 -7.40 0.79
C ALA A 23 -4.30 -7.62 1.18
N ASP A 24 -4.55 -8.51 2.14
CA ASP A 24 -5.90 -8.76 2.66
C ASP A 24 -6.52 -7.48 3.21
N LYS A 25 -5.77 -6.73 4.00
CA LYS A 25 -6.24 -5.50 4.61
C LYS A 25 -6.52 -4.41 3.57
N ILE A 26 -5.62 -4.21 2.62
CA ILE A 26 -5.80 -3.22 1.55
C ILE A 26 -7.08 -3.51 0.75
N CYS A 27 -7.26 -4.76 0.35
CA CYS A 27 -8.40 -5.16 -0.49
C CYS A 27 -9.74 -5.10 0.25
N GLY A 28 -9.73 -5.30 1.56
CA GLY A 28 -10.95 -5.32 2.36
C GLY A 28 -11.29 -4.03 3.11
N LEU A 29 -10.43 -3.02 3.04
CA LEU A 29 -10.58 -1.80 3.84
C LEU A 29 -11.83 -1.03 3.43
N ARG A 30 -12.68 -0.72 4.39
CA ARG A 30 -14.02 -0.18 4.17
C ARG A 30 -14.05 1.33 4.38
N VAL A 31 -13.51 2.07 3.42
CA VAL A 31 -13.34 3.54 3.51
C VAL A 31 -14.17 4.33 2.50
N PHE A 32 -14.97 3.66 1.67
CA PHE A 32 -15.89 4.33 0.76
C PHE A 32 -17.27 4.48 1.40
N ASP A 33 -17.94 5.57 1.10
CA ASP A 33 -19.25 5.86 1.65
C ASP A 33 -20.31 4.91 1.10
N ASP A 34 -21.19 4.44 1.98
CA ASP A 34 -22.40 3.71 1.61
C ASP A 34 -23.56 4.67 1.27
N ALA A 35 -24.74 4.11 1.03
CA ALA A 35 -25.94 4.88 0.70
C ALA A 35 -26.37 5.86 1.82
N ASP A 36 -25.93 5.60 3.06
CA ASP A 36 -26.24 6.44 4.23
C ASP A 36 -25.14 7.50 4.47
N GLY A 37 -24.13 7.59 3.58
CA GLY A 37 -23.00 8.51 3.73
C GLY A 37 -22.01 8.09 4.78
N LYS A 38 -22.02 6.82 5.19
CA LYS A 38 -21.07 6.27 6.20
C LYS A 38 -19.95 5.51 5.51
N MET A 39 -18.75 5.67 6.04
CA MET A 39 -17.55 4.95 5.61
C MET A 39 -17.71 3.47 5.89
N ASN A 40 -18.10 2.69 4.89
CA ASN A 40 -18.54 1.31 5.08
C ASN A 40 -18.23 0.34 3.92
N LEU A 41 -17.99 0.82 2.71
CA LEU A 41 -17.76 -0.04 1.56
C LEU A 41 -16.27 -0.24 1.28
N ASN A 42 -15.88 -1.48 0.97
CA ASN A 42 -14.56 -1.76 0.42
C ASN A 42 -14.50 -1.36 -1.06
N PRO A 43 -13.32 -1.36 -1.71
CA PRO A 43 -13.22 -0.90 -3.10
C PRO A 43 -14.06 -1.69 -4.09
N ILE A 44 -14.20 -3.01 -3.92
CA ILE A 44 -15.02 -3.84 -4.82
C ILE A 44 -16.49 -3.47 -4.68
N ASP A 45 -16.99 -3.40 -3.45
CA ASP A 45 -18.39 -3.05 -3.19
C ASP A 45 -18.72 -1.61 -3.63
N ALA A 46 -17.74 -0.72 -3.58
CA ALA A 46 -17.87 0.65 -4.06
C ALA A 46 -17.76 0.79 -5.58
N GLY A 47 -17.43 -0.29 -6.30
CA GLY A 47 -17.30 -0.28 -7.75
C GLY A 47 -16.02 0.36 -8.27
N CYS A 48 -15.00 0.51 -7.44
CA CYS A 48 -13.72 1.09 -7.84
C CYS A 48 -12.52 0.25 -7.33
N PRO A 49 -12.40 -1.02 -7.78
CA PRO A 49 -11.34 -1.91 -7.34
C PRO A 49 -10.01 -1.59 -8.02
N ASN A 50 -9.55 -0.35 -7.87
CA ASN A 50 -8.36 0.16 -8.53
C ASN A 50 -7.29 0.50 -7.50
N LEU A 51 -6.07 0.04 -7.76
CA LEU A 51 -4.91 0.33 -6.92
C LEU A 51 -3.77 0.86 -7.78
N LEU A 52 -3.10 1.89 -7.30
CA LEU A 52 -1.78 2.27 -7.75
C LEU A 52 -0.82 1.96 -6.60
N ILE A 53 0.03 0.96 -6.77
CA ILE A 53 0.96 0.52 -5.73
C ILE A 53 2.38 0.96 -6.10
N ILE A 54 2.96 1.79 -5.24
CA ILE A 54 4.30 2.33 -5.40
C ILE A 54 5.16 1.85 -4.23
N SER A 55 6.31 1.26 -4.53
CA SER A 55 7.29 0.92 -3.50
C SER A 55 7.89 2.18 -2.87
N GLN A 56 7.93 2.22 -1.55
CA GLN A 56 8.37 3.40 -0.80
C GLN A 56 9.15 2.98 0.45
N PHE A 57 10.47 2.77 0.31
CA PHE A 57 11.31 2.36 1.45
C PHE A 57 11.43 3.44 2.53
N THR A 58 11.24 4.71 2.17
CA THR A 58 11.31 5.82 3.12
C THR A 58 10.21 5.82 4.17
N LEU A 59 9.20 4.95 4.04
CA LEU A 59 8.22 4.73 5.11
C LEU A 59 8.89 4.20 6.39
N PHE A 60 10.03 3.54 6.27
CA PHE A 60 10.82 3.05 7.40
C PHE A 60 11.95 4.00 7.79
N ALA A 61 11.74 5.29 7.60
CA ALA A 61 12.69 6.30 8.02
C ALA A 61 12.81 6.37 9.54
N ASP A 62 14.03 6.43 10.03
CA ASP A 62 14.34 6.83 11.40
C ASP A 62 14.72 8.32 11.38
N CYS A 63 13.89 9.14 11.97
CA CYS A 63 14.05 10.60 11.99
C CYS A 63 14.50 11.14 13.35
N LYS A 64 15.16 10.32 14.16
CA LYS A 64 15.72 10.78 15.45
C LYS A 64 16.74 11.88 15.27
N SER A 65 17.54 11.82 14.21
CA SER A 65 18.35 12.95 13.77
C SER A 65 17.66 13.64 12.60
N ARG A 66 18.15 14.83 12.24
CA ARG A 66 17.61 15.56 11.09
C ARG A 66 17.98 14.95 9.74
N ARG A 67 18.94 14.05 9.73
CA ARG A 67 19.29 13.23 8.56
C ARG A 67 18.59 11.88 8.73
N PRO A 68 17.51 11.60 7.97
CA PRO A 68 16.79 10.34 8.10
C PRO A 68 17.69 9.14 7.79
N GLY A 69 17.54 8.09 8.60
CA GLY A 69 18.16 6.80 8.34
C GLY A 69 17.15 5.79 7.86
N PHE A 70 17.57 4.81 7.05
CA PHE A 70 16.67 3.83 6.43
C PHE A 70 17.11 2.38 6.67
N SER A 71 17.84 2.14 7.76
CA SER A 71 18.39 0.82 8.07
C SER A 71 17.34 -0.26 8.32
N LYS A 72 16.11 0.13 8.66
CA LYS A 72 15.02 -0.82 8.90
C LYS A 72 14.34 -1.30 7.62
N ALA A 73 14.48 -0.58 6.53
CA ALA A 73 13.92 -0.98 5.25
C ALA A 73 14.64 -2.21 4.70
N ALA A 74 13.88 -3.14 4.12
CA ALA A 74 14.46 -4.29 3.44
C ALA A 74 15.31 -3.86 2.24
N ARG A 75 16.36 -4.62 1.99
CA ARG A 75 17.17 -4.45 0.77
C ARG A 75 16.36 -4.90 -0.45
N PRO A 76 16.73 -4.45 -1.66
CA PRO A 76 15.98 -4.79 -2.88
C PRO A 76 15.81 -6.29 -3.14
N ASP A 77 16.79 -7.12 -2.82
CA ASP A 77 16.72 -8.58 -3.01
C ASP A 77 15.58 -9.23 -2.20
N LYS A 78 15.18 -8.63 -1.08
CA LYS A 78 14.04 -9.04 -0.28
C LYS A 78 12.78 -8.23 -0.58
N ALA A 79 12.93 -6.93 -0.76
CA ALA A 79 11.81 -6.02 -0.95
C ALA A 79 11.06 -6.30 -2.27
N ILE A 80 11.78 -6.55 -3.36
CA ILE A 80 11.17 -6.77 -4.68
C ILE A 80 10.22 -7.97 -4.69
N PRO A 81 10.63 -9.18 -4.23
CA PRO A 81 9.71 -10.33 -4.21
C PRO A 81 8.46 -10.09 -3.37
N LEU A 82 8.58 -9.43 -2.23
CA LEU A 82 7.44 -9.17 -1.35
C LEU A 82 6.51 -8.09 -1.93
N TYR A 83 7.07 -7.06 -2.54
CA TYR A 83 6.31 -6.05 -3.26
C TYR A 83 5.51 -6.68 -4.41
N GLU A 84 6.14 -7.52 -5.21
CA GLU A 84 5.49 -8.24 -6.30
C GLU A 84 4.42 -9.22 -5.79
N LYS A 85 4.66 -9.86 -4.64
CA LYS A 85 3.68 -10.74 -3.99
C LYS A 85 2.40 -10.00 -3.61
N VAL A 86 2.52 -8.81 -3.05
CA VAL A 86 1.35 -7.98 -2.71
C VAL A 86 0.56 -7.64 -3.97
N ILE A 87 1.23 -7.25 -5.04
CA ILE A 87 0.60 -6.94 -6.32
C ILE A 87 -0.16 -8.16 -6.87
N GLU A 88 0.49 -9.32 -6.88
CA GLU A 88 -0.10 -10.58 -7.33
C GLU A 88 -1.35 -10.94 -6.53
N LEU A 89 -1.27 -10.84 -5.20
CA LEU A 89 -2.40 -11.15 -4.31
C LEU A 89 -3.58 -10.20 -4.53
N CYS A 90 -3.33 -8.93 -4.74
CA CYS A 90 -4.38 -7.96 -5.03
C CYS A 90 -5.04 -8.23 -6.39
N ARG A 91 -4.24 -8.54 -7.40
CA ARG A 91 -4.78 -8.93 -8.73
C ARG A 91 -5.62 -10.20 -8.65
N ALA A 92 -5.19 -11.19 -7.87
CA ALA A 92 -5.94 -12.43 -7.68
C ALA A 92 -7.31 -12.19 -7.02
N ARG A 93 -7.47 -11.11 -6.29
CA ARG A 93 -8.74 -10.71 -5.66
C ARG A 93 -9.64 -9.85 -6.57
N GLY A 94 -9.27 -9.68 -7.83
CA GLY A 94 -10.07 -8.97 -8.82
C GLY A 94 -9.77 -7.47 -8.91
N PHE A 95 -8.66 -7.01 -8.32
CA PHE A 95 -8.26 -5.61 -8.40
C PHE A 95 -7.50 -5.32 -9.70
N ASN A 96 -7.74 -4.13 -10.24
CA ASN A 96 -6.93 -3.55 -11.28
C ASN A 96 -5.74 -2.85 -10.60
N VAL A 97 -4.55 -3.41 -10.75
CA VAL A 97 -3.35 -2.90 -10.08
C VAL A 97 -2.41 -2.30 -11.09
N GLN A 98 -2.14 -1.02 -10.94
CA GLN A 98 -1.08 -0.31 -11.66
C GLN A 98 0.10 -0.10 -10.71
N THR A 99 1.29 -0.03 -11.25
CA THR A 99 2.52 0.08 -10.47
C THR A 99 3.46 1.11 -11.07
N GLY A 100 4.44 1.55 -10.26
CA GLY A 100 5.62 2.25 -10.77
C GLY A 100 6.71 1.26 -11.13
N ILE A 101 7.92 1.79 -11.27
CA ILE A 101 9.14 1.00 -11.49
C ILE A 101 9.93 1.04 -10.19
N PHE A 102 10.25 -0.12 -9.64
CA PHE A 102 10.98 -0.23 -8.37
C PHE A 102 12.32 0.53 -8.44
N ALA A 103 12.60 1.33 -7.40
CA ALA A 103 13.80 2.14 -7.24
C ALA A 103 14.01 3.25 -8.29
N ALA A 104 13.07 3.48 -9.20
CA ALA A 104 13.15 4.56 -10.16
C ALA A 104 12.72 5.90 -9.53
N GLU A 105 13.24 7.01 -10.03
CA GLU A 105 12.70 8.32 -9.73
C GLU A 105 11.33 8.46 -10.42
N MET A 106 10.33 8.91 -9.65
CA MET A 106 8.97 9.06 -10.15
C MET A 106 8.34 10.34 -9.62
N LEU A 107 7.48 10.92 -10.45
CA LEU A 107 6.50 11.91 -10.03
C LEU A 107 5.15 11.21 -9.93
N VAL A 108 4.56 11.21 -8.74
CA VAL A 108 3.27 10.58 -8.50
C VAL A 108 2.22 11.68 -8.33
N GLU A 109 1.32 11.78 -9.31
CA GLU A 109 0.22 12.74 -9.24
C GLU A 109 -1.01 12.05 -8.63
N SER A 110 -1.65 12.72 -7.69
CA SER A 110 -2.87 12.22 -7.07
C SER A 110 -3.74 13.35 -6.57
N VAL A 111 -5.03 13.08 -6.47
CA VAL A 111 -5.99 13.92 -5.76
C VAL A 111 -6.50 13.13 -4.58
N ASN A 112 -6.17 13.55 -3.38
CA ASN A 112 -6.61 12.88 -2.16
C ASN A 112 -8.00 13.40 -1.78
N ASP A 113 -9.01 12.65 -2.23
CA ASP A 113 -10.42 12.98 -2.06
C ASP A 113 -10.92 12.52 -0.69
N GLY A 114 -11.49 13.53 0.09
CA GLY A 114 -11.97 13.32 1.43
C GLY A 114 -11.43 14.34 2.44
N PRO A 115 -10.14 14.71 2.58
CA PRO A 115 -9.07 13.78 2.28
C PRO A 115 -9.00 12.64 3.31
N ILE A 116 -8.61 11.45 2.86
CA ILE A 116 -8.45 10.28 3.74
C ILE A 116 -7.05 9.70 3.49
N THR A 117 -6.30 9.53 4.57
CA THR A 117 -4.99 8.90 4.54
C THR A 117 -4.89 7.95 5.74
N ILE A 118 -4.57 6.70 5.49
CA ILE A 118 -4.54 5.64 6.50
C ILE A 118 -3.19 4.95 6.48
N ILE A 119 -2.64 4.72 7.66
CA ILE A 119 -1.39 3.98 7.84
C ILE A 119 -1.75 2.56 8.27
N LEU A 120 -1.26 1.57 7.52
CA LEU A 120 -1.38 0.16 7.87
C LEU A 120 0.01 -0.37 8.22
N ASP A 121 0.15 -0.89 9.42
CA ASP A 121 1.36 -1.56 9.88
C ASP A 121 1.00 -2.99 10.26
N THR A 122 1.63 -3.98 9.61
CA THR A 122 1.34 -5.39 9.87
C THR A 122 1.57 -5.81 11.32
N LYS A 123 2.42 -5.10 12.05
CA LYS A 123 2.63 -5.35 13.48
C LYS A 123 1.42 -5.01 14.34
N GLU A 124 0.51 -4.19 13.81
CA GLU A 124 -0.68 -3.73 14.52
C GLU A 124 -1.98 -4.35 13.97
N LEU A 125 -1.85 -5.26 13.03
CA LEU A 125 -2.99 -5.91 12.39
C LEU A 125 -3.26 -7.30 12.93
#